data_dbda6725cac7c88cb844b93111c2e937
#
_entry.id   dbda6725cac7c88cb844b93111c2e937
#
_cell.length_a   1.000
_cell.length_b   1.000
_cell.length_c   1.000
_cell.angle_alpha   90.00
_cell.angle_beta   90.00
_cell.angle_gamma   90.00
#
_symmetry.space_group_name_H-M   'P 1'
#
loop_
_entity.id
_entity.type
_entity.pdbx_description
1 polymer ?
#
loop_
_entity_poly.entity_id
_entity_poly.type
_entity_poly.pdbx_seq_one_letter_code
_entity_poly.pdbx_strand_id
1 'polypeptide(L)'
;MIDTEIKVTPQIAAEHGLTPDEYARIQKILGRDPNFTELGIFSVMWSEHCSYKSSRVHLKRLPTSGPRVVQGPGENAGVVDIGDGLVAVFKIESHNHPSFVEPFQGAATGVGGILRDIFTMGARPIAVLDSLRFGPIEPGPAAGSATSEEIARNRHIVDGVVRGIGF
;
A
#
# COMPACT_ATOMS: atom_id res chain seq x y z
N MET A 1 -1.88 2.85 37.99
CA MET A 1 -1.48 2.93 36.58
C MET A 1 -0.85 4.29 36.39
N ILE A 2 0.45 4.34 36.16
CA ILE A 2 1.15 5.61 35.86
C ILE A 2 0.89 5.80 34.37
N ASP A 3 -0.07 6.63 34.04
CA ASP A 3 -0.32 7.10 32.68
C ASP A 3 0.80 8.10 32.37
N THR A 4 1.93 7.58 31.91
CA THR A 4 3.01 8.40 31.35
C THR A 4 2.57 8.85 29.97
N GLU A 5 1.76 9.89 29.93
CA GLU A 5 1.37 10.53 28.69
C GLU A 5 2.63 10.98 27.95
N ILE A 6 2.92 10.33 26.81
CA ILE A 6 4.09 10.65 25.99
C ILE A 6 3.89 12.07 25.46
N LYS A 7 4.73 13.00 25.95
CA LYS A 7 4.71 14.37 25.45
C LYS A 7 5.26 14.39 24.02
N VAL A 8 4.42 14.79 23.08
CA VAL A 8 4.81 14.91 21.68
C VAL A 8 5.81 16.04 21.48
N THR A 9 6.89 15.76 20.79
CA THR A 9 7.93 16.73 20.41
C THR A 9 8.10 16.75 18.90
N PRO A 10 8.72 17.79 18.32
CA PRO A 10 9.04 17.83 16.89
C PRO A 10 9.86 16.61 16.43
N GLN A 11 10.72 16.07 17.27
CA GLN A 11 11.49 14.87 16.96
C GLN A 11 10.59 13.63 16.86
N ILE A 12 9.68 13.43 17.81
CA ILE A 12 8.70 12.33 17.75
C ILE A 12 7.81 12.48 16.53
N ALA A 13 7.41 13.69 16.16
CA ALA A 13 6.65 13.94 14.92
C ALA A 13 7.44 13.51 13.66
N ALA A 14 8.73 13.82 13.61
CA ALA A 14 9.61 13.39 12.52
C ALA A 14 9.78 11.86 12.46
N GLU A 15 9.93 11.20 13.60
CA GLU A 15 9.97 9.73 13.71
C GLU A 15 8.67 9.07 13.21
N HIS A 16 7.54 9.78 13.31
CA HIS A 16 6.25 9.39 12.73
C HIS A 16 6.08 9.81 11.26
N GLY A 17 7.14 10.23 10.58
CA GLY A 17 7.13 10.57 9.16
C GLY A 17 6.46 11.89 8.81
N LEU A 18 6.24 12.77 9.79
CA LEU A 18 5.70 14.11 9.58
C LEU A 18 6.83 15.12 9.39
N THR A 19 6.68 15.98 8.38
CA THR A 19 7.58 17.12 8.18
C THR A 19 7.35 18.20 9.22
N PRO A 20 8.32 19.12 9.45
CA PRO A 20 8.13 20.25 10.34
C PRO A 20 6.91 21.12 9.98
N ASP A 21 6.65 21.33 8.70
CA ASP A 21 5.51 22.09 8.21
C ASP A 21 4.18 21.39 8.50
N GLU A 22 4.15 20.06 8.34
CA GLU A 22 2.99 19.24 8.68
C GLU A 22 2.72 19.30 10.19
N TYR A 23 3.75 19.17 11.02
CA TYR A 23 3.60 19.29 12.46
C TYR A 23 3.08 20.67 12.88
N ALA A 24 3.63 21.74 12.35
CA ALA A 24 3.14 23.10 12.60
C ALA A 24 1.67 23.28 12.17
N ARG A 25 1.28 22.65 11.05
CA ARG A 25 -0.11 22.66 10.59
C ARG A 25 -1.05 21.90 11.54
N ILE A 26 -0.61 20.78 12.10
CA ILE A 26 -1.37 20.02 13.13
C ILE A 26 -1.63 20.91 14.35
N GLN A 27 -0.58 21.54 14.87
CA GLN A 27 -0.69 22.46 16.01
C GLN A 27 -1.70 23.60 15.72
N LYS A 28 -1.65 24.15 14.50
CA LYS A 28 -2.60 25.19 14.07
C LYS A 28 -4.04 24.69 13.99
N ILE A 29 -4.27 23.46 13.52
CA ILE A 29 -5.59 22.85 13.42
C ILE A 29 -6.18 22.58 14.81
N LEU A 30 -5.36 22.06 15.73
CA LEU A 30 -5.80 21.70 17.07
C LEU A 30 -5.83 22.90 18.02
N GLY A 31 -5.10 23.98 17.73
CA GLY A 31 -4.89 25.11 18.64
C GLY A 31 -3.97 24.77 19.84
N ARG A 32 -3.33 23.60 19.82
CA ARG A 32 -2.42 23.09 20.84
C ARG A 32 -1.50 22.00 20.25
N ASP A 33 -0.56 21.52 21.05
CA ASP A 33 0.20 20.32 20.69
C ASP A 33 -0.73 19.10 20.63
N PRO A 34 -0.55 18.18 19.65
CA PRO A 34 -1.26 16.93 19.61
C PRO A 34 -0.84 16.03 20.79
N ASN A 35 -1.72 15.20 21.28
CA ASN A 35 -1.33 14.06 22.09
C ASN A 35 -0.76 12.94 21.19
N PHE A 36 -0.21 11.87 21.80
CA PHE A 36 0.46 10.81 21.04
C PHE A 36 -0.48 10.06 20.09
N THR A 37 -1.73 9.83 20.50
CA THR A 37 -2.75 9.19 19.66
C THR A 37 -3.14 10.07 18.48
N GLU A 38 -3.36 11.36 18.71
CA GLU A 38 -3.67 12.31 17.65
C GLU A 38 -2.52 12.43 16.65
N LEU A 39 -1.26 12.45 17.12
CA LEU A 39 -0.09 12.43 16.27
C LEU A 39 -0.10 11.19 15.36
N GLY A 40 -0.37 10.01 15.93
CA GLY A 40 -0.46 8.76 15.17
C GLY A 40 -1.55 8.81 14.10
N ILE A 41 -2.72 9.35 14.41
CA ILE A 41 -3.81 9.54 13.44
C ILE A 41 -3.39 10.45 12.30
N PHE A 42 -2.81 11.61 12.59
CA PHE A 42 -2.32 12.52 11.55
C PHE A 42 -1.21 11.90 10.71
N SER A 43 -0.27 11.18 11.34
CA SER A 43 0.81 10.47 10.66
C SER A 43 0.27 9.49 9.61
N VAL A 44 -0.70 8.67 9.99
CA VAL A 44 -1.32 7.69 9.07
C VAL A 44 -2.11 8.38 7.97
N MET A 45 -3.01 9.32 8.34
CA MET A 45 -3.88 10.00 7.38
C MET A 45 -3.13 10.89 6.39
N TRP A 46 -2.00 11.46 6.81
CA TRP A 46 -1.15 12.30 5.96
C TRP A 46 0.05 11.55 5.38
N SER A 47 0.13 10.24 5.57
CA SER A 47 1.11 9.41 4.87
C SER A 47 0.87 9.43 3.36
N GLU A 48 1.90 9.13 2.58
CA GLU A 48 1.76 8.99 1.13
C GLU A 48 0.71 7.93 0.75
N HIS A 49 0.62 6.86 1.53
CA HIS A 49 -0.31 5.76 1.31
C HIS A 49 -1.79 6.22 1.34
N CYS A 50 -2.16 7.04 2.34
CA CYS A 50 -3.56 7.50 2.50
C CYS A 50 -3.85 8.78 1.70
N SER A 51 -2.91 9.71 1.65
CA SER A 51 -3.14 11.06 1.11
C SER A 51 -2.73 11.24 -0.34
N TYR A 52 -1.85 10.36 -0.86
CA TYR A 52 -1.21 10.53 -2.16
C TYR A 52 -0.53 11.91 -2.32
N LYS A 53 -0.02 12.47 -1.22
CA LYS A 53 0.45 13.86 -1.15
C LYS A 53 1.55 14.19 -2.18
N SER A 54 2.40 13.23 -2.50
CA SER A 54 3.49 13.39 -3.48
C SER A 54 3.14 12.78 -4.83
N SER A 55 2.48 11.64 -4.88
CA SER A 55 2.18 10.91 -6.13
C SER A 55 0.97 11.45 -6.89
N ARG A 56 0.08 12.19 -6.24
CA ARG A 56 -1.17 12.70 -6.85
C ARG A 56 -0.94 13.50 -8.14
N VAL A 57 0.13 14.28 -8.21
CA VAL A 57 0.50 15.05 -9.40
C VAL A 57 0.86 14.14 -10.57
N HIS A 58 1.46 12.99 -10.30
CA HIS A 58 1.81 12.00 -11.31
C HIS A 58 0.60 11.16 -11.73
N LEU A 59 -0.23 10.75 -10.77
CA LEU A 59 -1.47 10.01 -11.04
C LEU A 59 -2.40 10.79 -11.98
N LYS A 60 -2.50 12.12 -11.81
CA LYS A 60 -3.29 12.98 -12.68
C LYS A 60 -2.82 13.04 -14.15
N ARG A 61 -1.60 12.56 -14.45
CA ARG A 61 -1.08 12.48 -15.83
C ARG A 61 -1.52 11.20 -16.54
N LEU A 62 -1.99 10.21 -15.80
CA LEU A 62 -2.45 8.96 -16.40
C LEU A 62 -3.78 9.20 -17.12
N PRO A 63 -3.96 8.65 -18.33
CA PRO A 63 -5.23 8.77 -19.04
C PRO A 63 -6.29 7.97 -18.30
N THR A 64 -7.34 8.66 -17.86
CA THR A 64 -8.47 8.07 -17.11
C THR A 64 -9.79 8.15 -17.86
N SER A 65 -9.75 8.68 -19.09
CA SER A 65 -10.90 8.81 -19.98
C SER A 65 -10.51 8.45 -21.42
N GLY A 66 -11.47 8.02 -22.18
CA GLY A 66 -11.27 7.64 -23.58
C GLY A 66 -12.46 6.85 -24.13
N PRO A 67 -12.54 6.60 -25.44
CA PRO A 67 -13.71 5.97 -26.06
C PRO A 67 -13.98 4.54 -25.58
N ARG A 68 -12.98 3.87 -25.01
CA ARG A 68 -13.11 2.52 -24.45
C ARG A 68 -13.23 2.48 -22.92
N VAL A 69 -13.12 3.61 -22.24
CA VAL A 69 -13.25 3.66 -20.78
C VAL A 69 -14.73 3.67 -20.43
N VAL A 70 -15.21 2.60 -19.83
CA VAL A 70 -16.58 2.46 -19.35
C VAL A 70 -16.69 3.00 -17.93
N GLN A 71 -15.71 2.66 -17.07
CA GLN A 71 -15.61 3.16 -15.71
C GLN A 71 -14.19 3.62 -15.41
N GLY A 72 -14.03 4.90 -15.15
CA GLY A 72 -12.78 5.51 -14.70
C GLY A 72 -12.66 5.51 -13.16
N PRO A 73 -11.72 6.33 -12.59
CA PRO A 73 -11.54 6.45 -11.14
C PRO A 73 -12.82 6.90 -10.42
N GLY A 74 -13.04 6.37 -9.21
CA GLY A 74 -14.18 6.70 -8.36
C GLY A 74 -14.97 5.48 -7.89
N GLU A 75 -14.72 4.33 -8.51
CA GLU A 75 -15.29 3.04 -8.15
C GLU A 75 -14.21 2.05 -7.72
N ASN A 76 -14.61 0.85 -7.30
CA ASN A 76 -13.68 -0.15 -6.75
C ASN A 76 -12.68 -0.70 -7.79
N ALA A 77 -13.07 -0.71 -9.07
CA ALA A 77 -12.24 -1.21 -10.17
C ALA A 77 -12.44 -0.38 -11.44
N GLY A 78 -11.47 -0.41 -12.34
CA GLY A 78 -11.59 0.14 -13.68
C GLY A 78 -12.31 -0.82 -14.61
N VAL A 79 -13.06 -0.25 -15.59
CA VAL A 79 -13.77 -1.03 -16.60
C VAL A 79 -13.47 -0.47 -17.98
N VAL A 80 -13.01 -1.33 -18.88
CA VAL A 80 -12.74 -0.95 -20.28
C VAL A 80 -13.47 -1.86 -21.25
N ASP A 81 -13.97 -1.28 -22.32
CA ASP A 81 -14.58 -2.02 -23.44
C ASP A 81 -13.46 -2.72 -24.23
N ILE A 82 -13.59 -4.02 -24.41
CA ILE A 82 -12.66 -4.85 -25.19
C ILE A 82 -13.26 -5.31 -26.53
N GLY A 83 -14.46 -4.85 -26.88
CA GLY A 83 -15.17 -5.21 -28.10
C GLY A 83 -16.18 -6.34 -27.90
N ASP A 84 -16.95 -6.62 -28.91
CA ASP A 84 -17.94 -7.71 -28.96
C ASP A 84 -18.98 -7.69 -27.82
N GLY A 85 -19.27 -6.51 -27.26
CA GLY A 85 -20.17 -6.35 -26.13
C GLY A 85 -19.56 -6.83 -24.80
N LEU A 86 -18.26 -7.05 -24.75
CA LEU A 86 -17.52 -7.48 -23.57
C LEU A 86 -16.73 -6.33 -22.94
N VAL A 87 -16.56 -6.40 -21.64
CA VAL A 87 -15.73 -5.48 -20.87
C VAL A 87 -14.70 -6.23 -20.03
N ALA A 88 -13.52 -5.64 -19.86
CA ALA A 88 -12.56 -6.09 -18.87
C ALA A 88 -12.67 -5.24 -17.62
N VAL A 89 -12.89 -5.89 -16.48
CA VAL A 89 -12.86 -5.27 -15.14
C VAL A 89 -11.53 -5.61 -14.50
N PHE A 90 -10.80 -4.61 -14.03
CA PHE A 90 -9.46 -4.82 -13.48
C PHE A 90 -9.17 -3.91 -12.29
N LYS A 91 -8.37 -4.44 -11.39
CA LYS A 91 -7.85 -3.75 -10.21
C LYS A 91 -6.36 -4.01 -10.07
N ILE A 92 -5.61 -3.02 -9.62
CA ILE A 92 -4.22 -3.17 -9.20
C ILE A 92 -4.05 -2.59 -7.81
N GLU A 93 -3.30 -3.30 -6.98
CA GLU A 93 -2.97 -2.87 -5.63
C GLU A 93 -1.54 -3.26 -5.28
N SER A 94 -0.86 -2.43 -4.49
CA SER A 94 0.40 -2.77 -3.85
C SER A 94 0.12 -3.19 -2.41
N HIS A 95 0.45 -4.43 -2.06
CA HIS A 95 0.28 -4.95 -0.70
C HIS A 95 1.64 -5.25 -0.03
N ASN A 96 2.60 -4.35 -0.25
CA ASN A 96 4.00 -4.53 0.12
C ASN A 96 4.22 -4.58 1.64
N HIS A 97 3.74 -3.58 2.38
CA HIS A 97 3.98 -3.49 3.83
C HIS A 97 3.39 -4.65 4.62
N PRO A 98 2.11 -5.01 4.47
CA PRO A 98 1.55 -6.17 5.15
C PRO A 98 2.29 -7.47 4.82
N SER A 99 2.65 -7.68 3.55
CA SER A 99 3.36 -8.87 3.10
C SER A 99 4.81 -8.92 3.59
N PHE A 100 5.44 -7.78 3.88
CA PHE A 100 6.76 -7.75 4.48
C PHE A 100 6.74 -8.14 5.96
N VAL A 101 5.69 -7.77 6.69
CA VAL A 101 5.54 -8.02 8.14
C VAL A 101 5.02 -9.45 8.38
N GLU A 102 3.94 -9.83 7.69
CA GLU A 102 3.28 -11.13 7.78
C GLU A 102 3.06 -11.69 6.36
N PRO A 103 4.06 -12.35 5.77
CA PRO A 103 4.09 -12.65 4.34
C PRO A 103 2.87 -13.43 3.85
N PHE A 104 2.46 -14.47 4.57
CA PHE A 104 1.32 -15.30 4.18
C PHE A 104 0.00 -14.52 4.30
N GLN A 105 -0.31 -14.00 5.49
CA GLN A 105 -1.55 -13.26 5.72
C GLN A 105 -1.63 -11.98 4.90
N GLY A 106 -0.51 -11.27 4.77
CA GLY A 106 -0.41 -10.06 3.95
C GLY A 106 -0.76 -10.35 2.50
N ALA A 107 -0.15 -11.36 1.89
CA ALA A 107 -0.41 -11.72 0.50
C ALA A 107 -1.83 -12.26 0.30
N ALA A 108 -2.32 -13.14 1.17
CA ALA A 108 -3.68 -13.66 1.10
C ALA A 108 -4.74 -12.55 1.21
N THR A 109 -4.52 -11.59 2.11
CA THR A 109 -5.41 -10.43 2.26
C THR A 109 -5.35 -9.52 1.04
N GLY A 110 -4.16 -9.30 0.46
CA GLY A 110 -3.98 -8.51 -0.77
C GLY A 110 -4.78 -9.10 -1.92
N VAL A 111 -4.60 -10.38 -2.21
CA VAL A 111 -5.33 -11.07 -3.27
C VAL A 111 -6.84 -11.07 -3.00
N GLY A 112 -7.25 -11.43 -1.78
CA GLY A 112 -8.67 -11.43 -1.39
C GLY A 112 -9.32 -10.06 -1.54
N GLY A 113 -8.60 -8.98 -1.20
CA GLY A 113 -9.06 -7.60 -1.34
C GLY A 113 -9.33 -7.22 -2.79
N ILE A 114 -8.39 -7.47 -3.70
CA ILE A 114 -8.57 -7.12 -5.12
C ILE A 114 -9.60 -8.01 -5.82
N LEU A 115 -9.72 -9.28 -5.44
CA LEU A 115 -10.79 -10.15 -5.95
C LEU A 115 -12.17 -9.62 -5.53
N ARG A 116 -12.30 -9.17 -4.28
CA ARG A 116 -13.54 -8.58 -3.78
C ARG A 116 -13.93 -7.32 -4.56
N ASP A 117 -12.98 -6.47 -4.92
CA ASP A 117 -13.24 -5.29 -5.74
C ASP A 117 -13.81 -5.65 -7.11
N ILE A 118 -13.33 -6.73 -7.74
CA ILE A 118 -13.88 -7.22 -9.01
C ILE A 118 -15.31 -7.74 -8.83
N PHE A 119 -15.58 -8.50 -7.77
CA PHE A 119 -16.93 -8.98 -7.46
C PHE A 119 -17.90 -7.84 -7.19
N THR A 120 -17.50 -6.78 -6.51
CA THR A 120 -18.38 -5.61 -6.26
C THR A 120 -18.78 -4.88 -7.54
N MET A 121 -17.99 -5.03 -8.62
CA MET A 121 -18.33 -4.51 -9.96
C MET A 121 -19.24 -5.44 -10.76
N GLY A 122 -19.72 -6.53 -10.16
CA GLY A 122 -20.57 -7.51 -10.84
C GLY A 122 -19.81 -8.45 -11.80
N ALA A 123 -18.48 -8.46 -11.75
CA ALA A 123 -17.66 -9.29 -12.60
C ALA A 123 -17.11 -10.51 -11.85
N ARG A 124 -16.79 -11.58 -12.57
CA ARG A 124 -16.13 -12.76 -12.03
C ARG A 124 -14.64 -12.71 -12.36
N PRO A 125 -13.75 -12.82 -11.37
CA PRO A 125 -12.32 -12.90 -11.61
C PRO A 125 -11.96 -14.08 -12.51
N ILE A 126 -11.07 -13.85 -13.48
CA ILE A 126 -10.60 -14.88 -14.42
C ILE A 126 -9.09 -15.06 -14.38
N ALA A 127 -8.36 -14.08 -13.84
CA ALA A 127 -6.92 -14.11 -13.71
C ALA A 127 -6.45 -13.24 -12.54
N VAL A 128 -5.36 -13.65 -11.90
CA VAL A 128 -4.57 -12.88 -10.96
C VAL A 128 -3.17 -12.74 -11.56
N LEU A 129 -2.63 -11.54 -11.55
CA LEU A 129 -1.32 -11.23 -12.09
C LEU A 129 -0.49 -10.57 -10.98
N ASP A 130 0.70 -11.10 -10.72
CA ASP A 130 1.60 -10.60 -9.69
C ASP A 130 2.90 -10.11 -10.28
N SER A 131 3.36 -8.94 -9.83
CA SER A 131 4.69 -8.42 -10.13
C SER A 131 5.56 -8.52 -8.88
N LEU A 132 6.01 -9.73 -8.55
CA LEU A 132 6.76 -10.03 -7.35
C LEU A 132 8.22 -9.59 -7.50
N ARG A 133 8.73 -8.88 -6.48
CA ARG A 133 10.12 -8.43 -6.41
C ARG A 133 10.64 -8.57 -5.00
N PHE A 134 11.73 -9.30 -4.89
CA PHE A 134 12.37 -9.59 -3.61
C PHE A 134 13.86 -9.30 -3.69
N GLY A 135 14.51 -9.20 -2.54
CA GLY A 135 15.95 -9.24 -2.45
C GLY A 135 16.51 -10.65 -2.77
N PRO A 136 17.83 -10.81 -2.76
CA PRO A 136 18.46 -12.09 -3.05
C PRO A 136 17.96 -13.21 -2.12
N ILE A 137 17.64 -14.37 -2.71
CA ILE A 137 17.19 -15.56 -1.98
C ILE A 137 18.25 -16.66 -1.95
N GLU A 138 19.36 -16.48 -2.69
CA GLU A 138 20.49 -17.40 -2.74
C GLU A 138 21.80 -16.64 -2.64
N PRO A 139 22.84 -17.24 -2.01
CA PRO A 139 24.17 -16.68 -2.02
C PRO A 139 24.77 -16.78 -3.43
N GLY A 140 25.57 -15.81 -3.81
CA GLY A 140 26.25 -15.81 -5.10
C GLY A 140 26.50 -14.39 -5.62
N PRO A 141 27.09 -14.26 -6.83
CA PRO A 141 27.42 -12.95 -7.39
C PRO A 141 26.22 -11.99 -7.50
N ALA A 142 25.03 -12.52 -7.75
CA ALA A 142 23.78 -11.75 -7.84
C ALA A 142 23.30 -11.23 -6.49
N ALA A 143 23.78 -11.79 -5.38
CA ALA A 143 23.40 -11.35 -4.03
C ALA A 143 24.11 -10.04 -3.62
N GLY A 144 25.17 -9.65 -4.33
CA GLY A 144 25.95 -8.45 -4.00
C GLY A 144 26.51 -8.54 -2.58
N SER A 145 26.20 -7.53 -1.75
CA SER A 145 26.62 -7.45 -0.35
C SER A 145 25.60 -8.03 0.64
N ALA A 146 24.57 -8.74 0.18
CA ALA A 146 23.52 -9.27 1.06
C ALA A 146 24.11 -10.31 2.03
N THR A 147 23.77 -10.16 3.30
CA THR A 147 24.19 -11.07 4.36
C THR A 147 23.40 -12.39 4.32
N SER A 148 23.93 -13.43 4.97
CA SER A 148 23.20 -14.70 5.11
C SER A 148 21.87 -14.54 5.83
N GLU A 149 21.76 -13.61 6.77
CA GLU A 149 20.53 -13.30 7.49
C GLU A 149 19.49 -12.64 6.57
N GLU A 150 19.92 -11.67 5.76
CA GLU A 150 19.05 -11.03 4.77
C GLU A 150 18.52 -12.04 3.73
N ILE A 151 19.40 -12.95 3.26
CA ILE A 151 18.98 -14.01 2.34
C ILE A 151 17.95 -14.95 2.99
N ALA A 152 18.20 -15.36 4.23
CA ALA A 152 17.25 -16.21 4.97
C ALA A 152 15.88 -15.51 5.17
N ARG A 153 15.91 -14.22 5.51
CA ARG A 153 14.71 -13.39 5.63
C ARG A 153 13.96 -13.28 4.30
N ASN A 154 14.67 -13.02 3.20
CA ASN A 154 14.08 -12.93 1.87
C ASN A 154 13.40 -14.24 1.46
N ARG A 155 14.03 -15.40 1.75
CA ARG A 155 13.43 -16.72 1.52
C ARG A 155 12.13 -16.91 2.29
N HIS A 156 12.12 -16.54 3.56
CA HIS A 156 10.91 -16.60 4.40
C HIS A 156 9.79 -15.75 3.81
N ILE A 157 10.11 -14.53 3.36
CA ILE A 157 9.12 -13.63 2.74
C ILE A 157 8.59 -14.23 1.44
N VAL A 158 9.46 -14.72 0.55
CA VAL A 158 9.05 -15.34 -0.72
C VAL A 158 8.13 -16.54 -0.48
N ASP A 159 8.53 -17.45 0.41
CA ASP A 159 7.73 -18.64 0.73
C ASP A 159 6.33 -18.26 1.23
N GLY A 160 6.28 -17.34 2.19
CA GLY A 160 5.01 -16.87 2.75
C GLY A 160 4.13 -16.17 1.72
N VAL A 161 4.70 -15.26 0.92
CA VAL A 161 3.96 -14.53 -0.13
C VAL A 161 3.39 -15.48 -1.17
N VAL A 162 4.22 -16.39 -1.71
CA VAL A 162 3.77 -17.35 -2.74
C VAL A 162 2.64 -18.25 -2.20
N ARG A 163 2.77 -18.73 -0.98
CA ARG A 163 1.72 -19.53 -0.34
C ARG A 163 0.46 -18.72 -0.05
N GLY A 164 0.60 -17.46 0.36
CA GLY A 164 -0.53 -16.57 0.62
C GLY A 164 -1.32 -16.21 -0.65
N ILE A 165 -0.63 -16.03 -1.79
CA ILE A 165 -1.27 -15.80 -3.09
C ILE A 165 -2.08 -17.04 -3.53
N GLY A 166 -1.56 -18.25 -3.26
CA GLY A 166 -2.18 -19.50 -3.65
C GLY A 166 -3.24 -20.04 -2.70
N PHE A 167 -3.48 -19.37 -1.58
CA PHE A 167 -4.46 -19.77 -0.58
C PHE A 167 -5.90 -19.43 -1.00
#